data_a7d1c8ee12a13f2c681ab8f217332057
#
_entry.id   a7d1c8ee12a13f2c681ab8f217332057
#
_cell.length_a   1.000
_cell.length_b   1.000
_cell.length_c   1.000
_cell.angle_alpha   90.00
_cell.angle_beta   90.00
_cell.angle_gamma   90.00
#
_symmetry.space_group_name_H-M   'P 1'
#
loop_
_entity.id
_entity.type
_entity.pdbx_description
1 polymer ?
#
loop_
_entity_poly.entity_id
_entity_poly.type
_entity_poly.pdbx_seq_one_letter_code
_entity_poly.pdbx_strand_id
1 'polypeptide(L)'
;MSQRTLLVVEDDPGLQEAIVDTLALSGYHCLTADCGEAALVVLQRQKVDMIISDVQMPGMDGLSLLQNVQHLHPQIPMLLMTAFGNIEGAVRAMRDGAVDYLVKPFAPEVLLNQVSRYVPAQLVERRTPVYGDPKTAELLQLAAKVARSDASVMISGPSGTGKEVLARYIHDQSSRSEQAFIAINCAAIPENMLEATLFGYEKGAFTGAVQGCSGKFEQAQGGTLLLDEITEMDPGLQAKLLRVLQEREVERLGSRKTISLDVRVIATTNRDLRKAVANHLFREDKDLAM
;
A
#
# COMPACT_ATOMS: atom_id res chain seq x y z
N MET A 1 16.70 -13.70 4.70
CA MET A 1 16.00 -13.60 3.39
C MET A 1 16.45 -12.32 2.74
N SER A 2 16.70 -12.29 1.43
CA SER A 2 17.30 -11.13 0.76
C SER A 2 16.26 -10.02 0.53
N GLN A 3 16.64 -8.78 0.77
CA GLN A 3 15.86 -7.58 0.46
C GLN A 3 15.43 -7.59 -1.02
N ARG A 4 14.22 -7.13 -1.33
CA ARG A 4 13.72 -7.04 -2.71
C ARG A 4 14.50 -6.01 -3.49
N THR A 5 14.99 -6.40 -4.67
CA THR A 5 15.84 -5.55 -5.50
C THR A 5 15.04 -5.00 -6.68
N LEU A 6 14.97 -3.69 -6.77
CA LEU A 6 14.32 -2.96 -7.87
C LEU A 6 15.38 -2.34 -8.78
N LEU A 7 15.13 -2.32 -10.07
CA LEU A 7 15.96 -1.60 -11.04
C LEU A 7 15.20 -0.35 -11.51
N VAL A 8 15.75 0.82 -11.21
CA VAL A 8 15.23 2.13 -11.64
C VAL A 8 16.01 2.57 -12.88
N VAL A 9 15.29 2.78 -13.99
CA VAL A 9 15.87 3.19 -15.28
C VAL A 9 15.30 4.56 -15.63
N GLU A 10 16.13 5.59 -15.53
CA GLU A 10 15.76 7.00 -15.68
C GLU A 10 17.00 7.79 -16.10
N ASP A 11 16.89 8.61 -17.14
CA ASP A 11 18.00 9.41 -17.67
C ASP A 11 18.15 10.76 -16.97
N ASP A 12 17.13 11.25 -16.27
CA ASP A 12 17.25 12.44 -15.39
C ASP A 12 17.82 12.03 -14.01
N PRO A 13 19.06 12.46 -13.67
CA PRO A 13 19.69 12.04 -12.41
C PRO A 13 18.91 12.51 -11.17
N GLY A 14 18.29 13.70 -11.22
CA GLY A 14 17.55 14.24 -10.07
C GLY A 14 16.26 13.47 -9.80
N LEU A 15 15.54 13.09 -10.87
CA LEU A 15 14.34 12.27 -10.74
C LEU A 15 14.69 10.84 -10.34
N GLN A 16 15.77 10.27 -10.90
CA GLN A 16 16.27 8.95 -10.54
C GLN A 16 16.59 8.88 -9.05
N GLU A 17 17.32 9.86 -8.49
CA GLU A 17 17.67 9.95 -7.07
C GLU A 17 16.40 10.02 -6.21
N ALA A 18 15.44 10.88 -6.56
CA ALA A 18 14.18 11.02 -5.82
C ALA A 18 13.35 9.73 -5.79
N ILE A 19 13.30 8.98 -6.90
CA ILE A 19 12.63 7.68 -7.00
C ILE A 19 13.36 6.66 -6.11
N VAL A 20 14.68 6.59 -6.20
CA VAL A 20 15.52 5.67 -5.41
C VAL A 20 15.35 5.94 -3.92
N ASP A 21 15.40 7.18 -3.49
CA ASP A 21 15.23 7.57 -2.08
C ASP A 21 13.83 7.16 -1.58
N THR A 22 12.79 7.43 -2.37
CA THR A 22 11.41 7.04 -2.03
C THR A 22 11.28 5.54 -1.82
N LEU A 23 11.86 4.74 -2.72
CA LEU A 23 11.81 3.28 -2.65
C LEU A 23 12.70 2.72 -1.52
N ALA A 24 13.90 3.30 -1.32
CA ALA A 24 14.82 2.89 -0.27
C ALA A 24 14.25 3.14 1.14
N LEU A 25 13.58 4.29 1.35
CA LEU A 25 12.86 4.58 2.59
C LEU A 25 11.75 3.56 2.89
N SER A 26 11.20 2.94 1.84
CA SER A 26 10.18 1.89 1.95
C SER A 26 10.77 0.47 2.03
N GLY A 27 12.09 0.33 2.17
CA GLY A 27 12.77 -0.93 2.43
C GLY A 27 13.19 -1.72 1.19
N TYR A 28 13.13 -1.13 0.00
CA TYR A 28 13.66 -1.76 -1.21
C TYR A 28 15.16 -1.52 -1.37
N HIS A 29 15.83 -2.47 -1.98
CA HIS A 29 17.18 -2.27 -2.51
C HIS A 29 17.07 -1.79 -3.95
N CYS A 30 17.69 -0.65 -4.30
CA CYS A 30 17.57 -0.07 -5.62
C CYS A 30 18.90 -0.15 -6.36
N LEU A 31 18.83 -0.65 -7.59
CA LEU A 31 19.87 -0.54 -8.62
C LEU A 31 19.43 0.53 -9.61
N THR A 32 20.35 1.19 -10.25
CA THR A 32 20.08 2.26 -11.19
C THR A 32 20.70 1.99 -12.57
N ALA A 33 20.04 2.50 -13.61
CA ALA A 33 20.56 2.59 -14.96
C ALA A 33 20.07 3.91 -15.57
N ASP A 34 20.85 4.52 -16.46
CA ASP A 34 20.56 5.78 -17.14
C ASP A 34 19.94 5.58 -18.54
N CYS A 35 19.91 4.35 -19.04
CA CYS A 35 19.34 3.98 -20.33
C CYS A 35 18.99 2.48 -20.37
N GLY A 36 18.25 2.07 -21.42
CA GLY A 36 17.83 0.69 -21.59
C GLY A 36 18.97 -0.29 -21.77
N GLU A 37 20.05 0.11 -22.44
CA GLU A 37 21.26 -0.71 -22.64
C GLU A 37 21.96 -1.02 -21.32
N ALA A 38 22.14 0.00 -20.48
CA ALA A 38 22.72 -0.16 -19.14
C ALA A 38 21.83 -1.06 -18.26
N ALA A 39 20.51 -0.92 -18.36
CA ALA A 39 19.56 -1.79 -17.66
C ALA A 39 19.73 -3.27 -18.03
N LEU A 40 19.88 -3.60 -19.32
CA LEU A 40 20.12 -4.97 -19.75
C LEU A 40 21.45 -5.53 -19.21
N VAL A 41 22.49 -4.71 -19.09
CA VAL A 41 23.76 -5.13 -18.48
C VAL A 41 23.59 -5.44 -16.99
N VAL A 42 22.82 -4.65 -16.27
CA VAL A 42 22.49 -4.91 -14.85
C VAL A 42 21.74 -6.24 -14.70
N LEU A 43 20.73 -6.48 -15.53
CA LEU A 43 19.91 -7.71 -15.51
C LEU A 43 20.73 -8.99 -15.77
N GLN A 44 21.84 -8.89 -16.53
CA GLN A 44 22.74 -10.04 -16.73
C GLN A 44 23.59 -10.38 -15.50
N ARG A 45 23.81 -9.40 -14.62
CA ARG A 45 24.76 -9.54 -13.49
C ARG A 45 24.09 -9.67 -12.14
N GLN A 46 22.87 -9.17 -12.01
CA GLN A 46 22.18 -9.07 -10.73
C GLN A 46 20.75 -9.54 -10.86
N LYS A 47 20.25 -10.17 -9.79
CA LYS A 47 18.86 -10.57 -9.70
C LYS A 47 18.01 -9.36 -9.37
N VAL A 48 17.00 -9.10 -10.19
CA VAL A 48 16.06 -7.99 -10.05
C VAL A 48 14.65 -8.57 -9.87
N ASP A 49 13.91 -8.03 -8.90
CA ASP A 49 12.53 -8.47 -8.64
C ASP A 49 11.50 -7.65 -9.43
N MET A 50 11.81 -6.40 -9.82
CA MET A 50 10.95 -5.54 -10.64
C MET A 50 11.78 -4.43 -11.30
N ILE A 51 11.34 -3.98 -12.48
CA ILE A 51 11.91 -2.85 -13.21
C ILE A 51 10.93 -1.68 -13.20
N ILE A 52 11.43 -0.47 -12.94
CA ILE A 52 10.71 0.79 -13.04
C ILE A 52 11.47 1.64 -14.05
N SER A 53 10.88 1.92 -15.21
CA SER A 53 11.59 2.57 -16.30
C SER A 53 10.83 3.77 -16.85
N ASP A 54 11.54 4.85 -17.15
CA ASP A 54 10.99 5.86 -18.06
C ASP A 54 10.75 5.26 -19.44
N VAL A 55 9.73 5.78 -20.12
CA VAL A 55 9.43 5.47 -21.52
C VAL A 55 10.41 6.22 -22.43
N GLN A 56 10.71 7.48 -22.12
CA GLN A 56 11.52 8.34 -22.98
C GLN A 56 12.93 8.48 -22.43
N MET A 57 13.87 7.77 -23.03
CA MET A 57 15.28 7.83 -22.69
C MET A 57 16.13 7.86 -23.97
N PRO A 58 17.32 8.46 -23.94
CA PRO A 58 18.27 8.37 -25.04
C PRO A 58 18.70 6.93 -25.32
N GLY A 59 18.94 6.60 -26.61
CA GLY A 59 19.32 5.24 -27.02
C GLY A 59 18.12 4.29 -27.02
N MET A 60 18.17 3.25 -26.22
CA MET A 60 17.06 2.31 -26.04
C MET A 60 16.01 2.90 -25.12
N ASP A 61 14.81 3.19 -25.68
CA ASP A 61 13.66 3.67 -24.92
C ASP A 61 13.03 2.58 -24.03
N GLY A 62 12.16 2.99 -23.11
CA GLY A 62 11.52 2.07 -22.16
C GLY A 62 10.61 1.02 -22.82
N LEU A 63 10.02 1.31 -23.97
CA LEU A 63 9.20 0.33 -24.71
C LEU A 63 10.08 -0.73 -25.37
N SER A 64 11.20 -0.33 -25.95
CA SER A 64 12.19 -1.26 -26.50
C SER A 64 12.83 -2.11 -25.42
N LEU A 65 13.11 -1.51 -24.24
CA LEU A 65 13.57 -2.25 -23.05
C LEU A 65 12.53 -3.27 -22.62
N LEU A 66 11.25 -2.89 -22.55
CA LEU A 66 10.16 -3.80 -22.18
C LEU A 66 10.11 -5.03 -23.10
N GLN A 67 10.20 -4.85 -24.42
CA GLN A 67 10.20 -5.96 -25.37
C GLN A 67 11.39 -6.91 -25.13
N ASN A 68 12.58 -6.38 -24.88
CA ASN A 68 13.76 -7.17 -24.54
C ASN A 68 13.57 -7.93 -23.23
N VAL A 69 13.04 -7.27 -22.19
CA VAL A 69 12.77 -7.88 -20.87
C VAL A 69 11.73 -8.99 -20.99
N GLN A 70 10.64 -8.78 -21.74
CA GLN A 70 9.63 -9.80 -21.96
C GLN A 70 10.18 -11.04 -22.70
N HIS A 71 11.15 -10.85 -23.56
CA HIS A 71 11.79 -11.96 -24.29
C HIS A 71 12.82 -12.71 -23.44
N LEU A 72 13.66 -11.99 -22.69
CA LEU A 72 14.79 -12.55 -21.93
C LEU A 72 14.43 -12.94 -20.48
N HIS A 73 13.54 -12.15 -19.85
CA HIS A 73 13.18 -12.24 -18.43
C HIS A 73 11.67 -12.03 -18.22
N PRO A 74 10.78 -12.83 -18.84
CA PRO A 74 9.31 -12.62 -18.82
C PRO A 74 8.70 -12.66 -17.42
N GLN A 75 9.42 -13.19 -16.43
CA GLN A 75 8.98 -13.26 -15.04
C GLN A 75 9.23 -11.96 -14.26
N ILE A 76 10.01 -11.00 -14.80
CA ILE A 76 10.30 -9.74 -14.09
C ILE A 76 9.21 -8.73 -14.45
N PRO A 77 8.37 -8.30 -13.51
CA PRO A 77 7.38 -7.26 -13.75
C PRO A 77 8.06 -5.93 -14.08
N MET A 78 7.52 -5.20 -15.06
CA MET A 78 8.04 -3.90 -15.47
C MET A 78 6.95 -2.85 -15.44
N LEU A 79 7.15 -1.80 -14.63
CA LEU A 79 6.35 -0.59 -14.54
C LEU A 79 6.97 0.48 -15.44
N LEU A 80 6.15 1.10 -16.29
CA LEU A 80 6.59 2.20 -17.14
C LEU A 80 6.15 3.56 -16.60
N MET A 81 7.05 4.55 -16.65
CA MET A 81 6.78 5.95 -16.32
C MET A 81 6.81 6.80 -17.58
N THR A 82 5.96 7.82 -17.66
CA THR A 82 5.93 8.70 -18.84
C THR A 82 5.48 10.11 -18.52
N ALA A 83 6.02 11.10 -19.22
CA ALA A 83 5.53 12.48 -19.19
C ALA A 83 4.26 12.67 -20.06
N PHE A 84 3.94 11.75 -20.97
CA PHE A 84 2.80 11.85 -21.87
C PHE A 84 1.70 10.85 -21.50
N GLY A 85 0.67 11.36 -20.83
CA GLY A 85 -0.51 10.59 -20.43
C GLY A 85 -1.49 10.30 -21.58
N ASN A 86 -1.02 9.84 -22.75
CA ASN A 86 -1.94 9.45 -23.82
C ASN A 86 -2.41 7.99 -23.59
N ILE A 87 -3.71 7.78 -23.75
CA ILE A 87 -4.35 6.48 -23.54
C ILE A 87 -3.79 5.42 -24.50
N GLU A 88 -3.43 5.80 -25.73
CA GLU A 88 -2.90 4.87 -26.72
C GLU A 88 -1.55 4.30 -26.33
N GLY A 89 -0.65 5.13 -25.79
CA GLY A 89 0.67 4.69 -25.30
C GLY A 89 0.55 3.73 -24.11
N ALA A 90 -0.32 4.03 -23.15
CA ALA A 90 -0.60 3.16 -22.01
C ALA A 90 -1.17 1.80 -22.45
N VAL A 91 -2.16 1.80 -23.36
CA VAL A 91 -2.77 0.57 -23.90
C VAL A 91 -1.72 -0.28 -24.64
N ARG A 92 -0.83 0.36 -25.42
CA ARG A 92 0.25 -0.33 -26.11
C ARG A 92 1.23 -0.95 -25.13
N ALA A 93 1.70 -0.20 -24.13
CA ALA A 93 2.61 -0.71 -23.10
C ALA A 93 2.04 -1.93 -22.37
N MET A 94 0.75 -1.89 -22.00
CA MET A 94 0.06 -3.02 -21.35
C MET A 94 -0.07 -4.24 -22.28
N ARG A 95 -0.31 -4.04 -23.57
CA ARG A 95 -0.33 -5.13 -24.56
C ARG A 95 1.05 -5.75 -24.76
N ASP A 96 2.09 -4.94 -24.69
CA ASP A 96 3.48 -5.37 -24.86
C ASP A 96 4.04 -6.02 -23.57
N GLY A 97 3.23 -6.13 -22.51
CA GLY A 97 3.54 -6.89 -21.30
C GLY A 97 4.00 -6.05 -20.09
N ALA A 98 3.87 -4.72 -20.12
CA ALA A 98 4.04 -3.92 -18.92
C ALA A 98 2.98 -4.31 -17.87
N VAL A 99 3.37 -4.35 -16.59
CA VAL A 99 2.41 -4.68 -15.53
C VAL A 99 1.59 -3.49 -15.12
N ASP A 100 2.12 -2.26 -15.31
CA ASP A 100 1.40 -1.02 -15.07
C ASP A 100 2.09 0.17 -15.77
N TYR A 101 1.44 1.33 -15.70
CA TYR A 101 1.86 2.55 -16.37
C TYR A 101 1.59 3.76 -15.48
N LEU A 102 2.60 4.61 -15.26
CA LEU A 102 2.54 5.74 -14.34
C LEU A 102 2.81 7.06 -15.07
N VAL A 103 1.91 8.02 -14.95
CA VAL A 103 2.04 9.33 -15.62
C VAL A 103 2.77 10.31 -14.71
N LYS A 104 3.87 10.91 -15.20
CA LYS A 104 4.61 11.99 -14.53
C LYS A 104 3.85 13.33 -14.69
N PRO A 105 3.82 14.21 -13.66
CA PRO A 105 4.36 14.00 -12.31
C PRO A 105 3.42 13.15 -11.44
N PHE A 106 4.00 12.34 -10.54
CA PHE A 106 3.26 11.50 -9.61
C PHE A 106 3.74 11.73 -8.17
N ALA A 107 2.85 11.50 -7.22
CA ALA A 107 3.20 11.55 -5.81
C ALA A 107 3.96 10.27 -5.40
N PRO A 108 4.91 10.35 -4.44
CA PRO A 108 5.66 9.19 -3.94
C PRO A 108 4.77 8.02 -3.54
N GLU A 109 3.63 8.28 -2.91
CA GLU A 109 2.68 7.27 -2.45
C GLU A 109 2.07 6.47 -3.61
N VAL A 110 1.87 7.12 -4.76
CA VAL A 110 1.33 6.46 -5.96
C VAL A 110 2.34 5.45 -6.51
N LEU A 111 3.62 5.85 -6.59
CA LEU A 111 4.70 4.95 -6.98
C LEU A 111 4.80 3.74 -6.04
N LEU A 112 4.85 3.98 -4.72
CA LEU A 112 4.93 2.94 -3.71
C LEU A 112 3.74 1.97 -3.76
N ASN A 113 2.53 2.50 -3.95
CA ASN A 113 1.33 1.68 -4.10
C ASN A 113 1.39 0.78 -5.34
N GLN A 114 1.91 1.29 -6.47
CA GLN A 114 2.05 0.49 -7.69
C GLN A 114 3.12 -0.59 -7.52
N VAL A 115 4.29 -0.24 -7.02
CA VAL A 115 5.38 -1.19 -6.79
C VAL A 115 4.97 -2.31 -5.82
N SER A 116 4.32 -1.96 -4.72
CA SER A 116 3.91 -2.94 -3.69
C SER A 116 2.88 -3.97 -4.17
N ARG A 117 2.14 -3.68 -5.23
CA ARG A 117 1.19 -4.64 -5.85
C ARG A 117 1.90 -5.83 -6.49
N TYR A 118 3.06 -5.60 -7.08
CA TYR A 118 3.78 -6.61 -7.86
C TYR A 118 4.96 -7.20 -7.08
N VAL A 119 5.60 -6.36 -6.29
CA VAL A 119 6.72 -6.74 -5.43
C VAL A 119 6.46 -6.15 -4.05
N PRO A 120 5.66 -6.81 -3.21
CA PRO A 120 5.49 -6.37 -1.83
C PRO A 120 6.88 -6.19 -1.21
N ALA A 121 7.12 -5.01 -0.63
CA ALA A 121 8.34 -4.80 0.14
C ALA A 121 8.43 -5.95 1.13
N GLN A 122 9.54 -6.67 1.14
CA GLN A 122 9.77 -7.59 2.24
C GLN A 122 9.78 -6.73 3.48
N LEU A 123 8.85 -7.04 4.37
CA LEU A 123 8.76 -6.41 5.68
C LEU A 123 10.17 -6.21 6.21
N VAL A 124 10.57 -4.93 6.25
CA VAL A 124 11.74 -4.50 6.98
C VAL A 124 11.75 -5.28 8.28
N GLU A 125 12.89 -5.90 8.59
CA GLU A 125 13.15 -6.65 9.83
C GLU A 125 12.18 -6.30 10.94
N ARG A 126 11.65 -7.31 11.65
CA ARG A 126 10.85 -7.15 12.87
C ARG A 126 11.53 -6.11 13.75
N ARG A 127 11.24 -4.85 13.51
CA ARG A 127 11.85 -3.76 14.28
C ARG A 127 11.14 -3.76 15.62
N THR A 128 11.75 -4.44 16.57
CA THR A 128 11.39 -4.20 17.98
C THR A 128 11.57 -2.70 18.20
N PRO A 129 10.52 -1.96 18.56
CA PRO A 129 10.64 -0.53 18.79
C PRO A 129 11.77 -0.28 19.79
N VAL A 130 12.69 0.65 19.45
CA VAL A 130 13.74 1.05 20.37
C VAL A 130 13.11 1.96 21.42
N TYR A 131 13.21 1.60 22.68
CA TYR A 131 12.62 2.36 23.78
C TYR A 131 13.58 2.45 24.98
N GLY A 132 13.49 3.56 25.72
CA GLY A 132 14.24 3.77 26.97
C GLY A 132 13.33 4.00 28.18
N ASP A 133 12.03 4.22 27.95
CA ASP A 133 11.05 4.47 29.03
C ASP A 133 10.40 3.15 29.48
N PRO A 134 10.36 2.85 30.79
CA PRO A 134 9.69 1.68 31.36
C PRO A 134 8.21 1.56 30.96
N LYS A 135 7.47 2.67 30.85
CA LYS A 135 6.08 2.67 30.42
C LYS A 135 5.91 2.17 29.00
N THR A 136 6.84 2.50 28.12
CA THR A 136 6.86 1.97 26.74
C THR A 136 7.12 0.46 26.74
N ALA A 137 7.98 -0.04 27.64
CA ALA A 137 8.19 -1.47 27.82
C ALA A 137 6.91 -2.20 28.23
N GLU A 138 6.16 -1.66 29.20
CA GLU A 138 4.88 -2.22 29.63
C GLU A 138 3.85 -2.23 28.50
N LEU A 139 3.76 -1.13 27.72
CA LEU A 139 2.90 -1.02 26.57
C LEU A 139 3.22 -2.08 25.50
N LEU A 140 4.50 -2.29 25.19
CA LEU A 140 4.93 -3.31 24.23
C LEU A 140 4.64 -4.74 24.72
N GLN A 141 4.76 -5.00 26.04
CA GLN A 141 4.36 -6.28 26.62
C GLN A 141 2.85 -6.51 26.49
N LEU A 142 2.05 -5.47 26.72
CA LEU A 142 0.60 -5.54 26.52
C LEU A 142 0.28 -5.78 25.03
N ALA A 143 0.91 -5.03 24.13
CA ALA A 143 0.75 -5.18 22.69
C ALA A 143 1.08 -6.60 22.21
N ALA A 144 2.17 -7.21 22.72
CA ALA A 144 2.53 -8.60 22.42
C ALA A 144 1.50 -9.62 22.92
N LYS A 145 0.84 -9.35 24.06
CA LYS A 145 -0.28 -10.19 24.54
C LYS A 145 -1.50 -10.08 23.65
N VAL A 146 -1.89 -8.85 23.29
CA VAL A 146 -3.01 -8.57 22.38
C VAL A 146 -2.75 -9.12 20.99
N ALA A 147 -1.50 -9.13 20.52
CA ALA A 147 -1.10 -9.67 19.23
C ALA A 147 -1.48 -11.15 19.04
N ARG A 148 -1.54 -11.93 20.12
CA ARG A 148 -1.88 -13.37 20.08
C ARG A 148 -3.36 -13.64 19.83
N SER A 149 -4.22 -12.65 19.93
CA SER A 149 -5.65 -12.74 19.60
C SER A 149 -5.90 -12.14 18.22
N ASP A 150 -6.98 -12.58 17.55
CA ASP A 150 -7.46 -11.97 16.30
C ASP A 150 -8.44 -10.80 16.54
N ALA A 151 -8.57 -10.35 17.78
CA ALA A 151 -9.40 -9.21 18.09
C ALA A 151 -8.91 -7.95 17.38
N SER A 152 -9.84 -7.13 16.96
CA SER A 152 -9.55 -5.79 16.47
C SER A 152 -8.97 -4.93 17.59
N VAL A 153 -8.11 -3.97 17.25
CA VAL A 153 -7.38 -3.15 18.24
C VAL A 153 -7.52 -1.68 17.89
N MET A 154 -7.87 -0.86 18.88
CA MET A 154 -7.84 0.59 18.78
C MET A 154 -6.63 1.16 19.54
N ILE A 155 -5.81 1.96 18.86
CA ILE A 155 -4.66 2.65 19.45
C ILE A 155 -4.96 4.16 19.46
N SER A 156 -5.06 4.75 20.65
CA SER A 156 -5.29 6.19 20.78
C SER A 156 -4.09 6.89 21.42
N GLY A 157 -3.78 8.09 20.96
CA GLY A 157 -2.71 8.91 21.49
C GLY A 157 -2.38 10.12 20.64
N PRO A 158 -1.66 11.13 21.15
CA PRO A 158 -1.29 12.33 20.39
C PRO A 158 -0.57 12.02 19.07
N SER A 159 -0.60 12.97 18.14
CA SER A 159 0.17 12.83 16.88
C SER A 159 1.67 12.68 17.18
N GLY A 160 2.38 11.88 16.37
CA GLY A 160 3.83 11.65 16.53
C GLY A 160 4.23 10.68 17.63
N THR A 161 3.30 10.07 18.37
CA THR A 161 3.62 9.12 19.48
C THR A 161 3.98 7.71 19.02
N GLY A 162 4.06 7.46 17.72
CA GLY A 162 4.42 6.15 17.17
C GLY A 162 3.28 5.13 17.13
N LYS A 163 2.02 5.58 17.00
CA LYS A 163 0.84 4.68 16.91
C LYS A 163 0.97 3.67 15.77
N GLU A 164 1.44 4.09 14.61
CA GLU A 164 1.68 3.20 13.46
C GLU A 164 2.78 2.17 13.76
N VAL A 165 3.87 2.60 14.44
CA VAL A 165 4.94 1.69 14.87
C VAL A 165 4.41 0.62 15.82
N LEU A 166 3.51 1.00 16.75
CA LEU A 166 2.86 0.06 17.67
C LEU A 166 1.91 -0.88 16.92
N ALA A 167 1.15 -0.38 15.95
CA ALA A 167 0.26 -1.20 15.13
C ALA A 167 1.06 -2.25 14.34
N ARG A 168 2.17 -1.86 13.74
CA ARG A 168 3.09 -2.76 13.05
C ARG A 168 3.68 -3.80 14.01
N TYR A 169 4.12 -3.38 15.19
CA TYR A 169 4.61 -4.29 16.21
C TYR A 169 3.57 -5.34 16.62
N ILE A 170 2.29 -4.95 16.77
CA ILE A 170 1.20 -5.89 17.05
C ILE A 170 1.05 -6.91 15.91
N HIS A 171 1.11 -6.48 14.66
CA HIS A 171 1.08 -7.38 13.52
C HIS A 171 2.27 -8.34 13.53
N ASP A 172 3.49 -7.84 13.71
CA ASP A 172 4.73 -8.62 13.69
C ASP A 172 4.79 -9.68 14.83
N GLN A 173 4.08 -9.44 15.93
CA GLN A 173 3.97 -10.39 17.07
C GLN A 173 2.74 -11.32 16.94
N SER A 174 1.93 -11.20 15.89
CA SER A 174 0.71 -11.99 15.70
C SER A 174 0.95 -13.28 14.88
N SER A 175 -0.07 -14.14 14.85
CA SER A 175 -0.09 -15.32 13.97
C SER A 175 -0.09 -14.95 12.48
N ARG A 176 -0.37 -13.67 12.13
CA ARG A 176 -0.44 -13.13 10.77
C ARG A 176 0.83 -12.39 10.36
N SER A 177 1.93 -12.50 11.12
CA SER A 177 3.18 -11.75 10.91
C SER A 177 3.84 -11.96 9.54
N GLU A 178 3.56 -13.07 8.88
CA GLU A 178 4.07 -13.38 7.53
C GLU A 178 3.06 -13.03 6.42
N GLN A 179 1.90 -12.49 6.79
CA GLN A 179 0.84 -12.11 5.88
C GLN A 179 0.89 -10.61 5.56
N ALA A 180 0.01 -10.15 4.67
CA ALA A 180 -0.05 -8.74 4.27
C ALA A 180 -0.35 -7.82 5.47
N PHE A 181 0.38 -6.71 5.57
CA PHE A 181 0.04 -5.56 6.42
C PHE A 181 -0.26 -4.38 5.51
N ILE A 182 -1.53 -4.05 5.39
CA ILE A 182 -2.01 -2.95 4.56
C ILE A 182 -2.34 -1.77 5.46
N ALA A 183 -1.72 -0.63 5.24
CA ALA A 183 -2.01 0.60 5.97
C ALA A 183 -2.75 1.60 5.06
N ILE A 184 -3.72 2.30 5.63
CA ILE A 184 -4.45 3.38 4.96
C ILE A 184 -4.64 4.53 5.95
N ASN A 185 -4.27 5.74 5.53
CA ASN A 185 -4.53 6.94 6.31
C ASN A 185 -5.86 7.55 5.84
N CYS A 186 -6.88 7.50 6.72
CA CYS A 186 -8.22 7.97 6.41
C CYS A 186 -8.30 9.50 6.25
N ALA A 187 -7.37 10.24 6.87
CA ALA A 187 -7.31 11.70 6.74
C ALA A 187 -6.66 12.16 5.42
N ALA A 188 -5.82 11.33 4.80
CA ALA A 188 -5.08 11.67 3.59
C ALA A 188 -5.89 11.46 2.29
N ILE A 189 -7.02 10.75 2.36
CA ILE A 189 -7.82 10.39 1.19
C ILE A 189 -9.11 11.21 1.20
N PRO A 190 -9.45 11.89 0.08
CA PRO A 190 -10.74 12.56 -0.04
C PRO A 190 -11.90 11.60 0.27
N GLU A 191 -12.91 12.10 1.00
CA GLU A 191 -14.04 11.31 1.50
C GLU A 191 -14.74 10.49 0.41
N ASN A 192 -14.99 11.11 -0.74
CA ASN A 192 -15.62 10.47 -1.90
C ASN A 192 -14.78 9.33 -2.54
N MET A 193 -13.48 9.28 -2.24
CA MET A 193 -12.57 8.23 -2.73
C MET A 193 -12.28 7.16 -1.67
N LEU A 194 -12.42 7.51 -0.38
CA LEU A 194 -12.08 6.60 0.72
C LEU A 194 -12.96 5.35 0.70
N GLU A 195 -14.25 5.48 0.41
CA GLU A 195 -15.17 4.37 0.29
C GLU A 195 -14.74 3.40 -0.81
N ALA A 196 -14.47 3.91 -2.02
CA ALA A 196 -13.99 3.14 -3.15
C ALA A 196 -12.64 2.46 -2.87
N THR A 197 -11.77 3.14 -2.13
CA THR A 197 -10.45 2.62 -1.75
C THR A 197 -10.56 1.47 -0.75
N LEU A 198 -11.42 1.60 0.27
CA LEU A 198 -11.60 0.59 1.30
C LEU A 198 -12.30 -0.67 0.78
N PHE A 199 -13.43 -0.50 0.09
CA PHE A 199 -14.32 -1.61 -0.27
C PHE A 199 -14.18 -2.07 -1.72
N GLY A 200 -13.47 -1.29 -2.56
CA GLY A 200 -13.34 -1.58 -3.99
C GLY A 200 -14.58 -1.17 -4.78
N TYR A 201 -14.51 -1.31 -6.10
CA TYR A 201 -15.59 -0.96 -7.01
C TYR A 201 -15.58 -1.82 -8.27
N GLU A 202 -16.75 -1.99 -8.85
CA GLU A 202 -16.90 -2.62 -10.17
C GLU A 202 -16.88 -1.57 -11.27
N LYS A 203 -16.62 -2.01 -12.51
CA LYS A 203 -16.70 -1.17 -13.70
C LYS A 203 -18.06 -0.47 -13.76
N GLY A 204 -18.05 0.85 -13.93
CA GLY A 204 -19.27 1.67 -14.05
C GLY A 204 -19.90 2.06 -12.70
N ALA A 205 -19.29 1.79 -11.57
CA ALA A 205 -19.81 2.14 -10.25
C ALA A 205 -19.96 3.67 -10.05
N PHE A 206 -19.10 4.44 -10.69
CA PHE A 206 -19.16 5.92 -10.74
C PHE A 206 -18.50 6.45 -12.00
N THR A 207 -18.68 7.75 -12.30
CA THR A 207 -18.03 8.42 -13.44
C THR A 207 -16.52 8.34 -13.33
N GLY A 208 -15.87 7.61 -14.26
CA GLY A 208 -14.43 7.35 -14.24
C GLY A 208 -14.04 5.91 -13.84
N ALA A 209 -14.96 5.10 -13.37
CA ALA A 209 -14.72 3.67 -13.08
C ALA A 209 -14.68 2.85 -14.38
N VAL A 210 -13.59 2.97 -15.13
CA VAL A 210 -13.39 2.28 -16.42
C VAL A 210 -13.16 0.78 -16.24
N GLN A 211 -12.52 0.39 -15.13
CA GLN A 211 -12.26 -1.00 -14.73
C GLN A 211 -12.66 -1.19 -13.27
N GLY A 212 -12.96 -2.43 -12.88
CA GLY A 212 -13.14 -2.78 -11.47
C GLY A 212 -11.82 -2.77 -10.71
N CYS A 213 -11.85 -2.41 -9.42
CA CYS A 213 -10.69 -2.43 -8.56
C CYS A 213 -11.02 -3.09 -7.22
N SER A 214 -10.15 -3.97 -6.74
CA SER A 214 -10.26 -4.57 -5.41
C SER A 214 -9.97 -3.55 -4.32
N GLY A 215 -10.77 -3.57 -3.24
CA GLY A 215 -10.60 -2.70 -2.08
C GLY A 215 -9.44 -3.14 -1.17
N LYS A 216 -9.09 -2.26 -0.22
CA LYS A 216 -8.03 -2.53 0.75
C LYS A 216 -8.37 -3.71 1.67
N PHE A 217 -9.65 -3.93 1.98
CA PHE A 217 -10.09 -5.13 2.70
C PHE A 217 -9.76 -6.41 1.94
N GLU A 218 -10.03 -6.46 0.65
CA GLU A 218 -9.69 -7.63 -0.18
C GLU A 218 -8.17 -7.83 -0.29
N GLN A 219 -7.40 -6.73 -0.42
CA GLN A 219 -5.94 -6.77 -0.49
C GLN A 219 -5.29 -7.25 0.82
N ALA A 220 -5.95 -7.02 1.96
CA ALA A 220 -5.50 -7.43 3.28
C ALA A 220 -5.93 -8.87 3.66
N GLN A 221 -6.55 -9.60 2.74
CA GLN A 221 -7.05 -10.95 3.00
C GLN A 221 -5.98 -11.88 3.61
N GLY A 222 -6.32 -12.56 4.70
CA GLY A 222 -5.42 -13.39 5.51
C GLY A 222 -4.49 -12.60 6.45
N GLY A 223 -4.39 -11.26 6.27
CA GLY A 223 -3.45 -10.38 6.94
C GLY A 223 -4.08 -9.39 7.91
N THR A 224 -3.50 -8.19 7.94
CA THR A 224 -3.90 -7.08 8.84
C THR A 224 -4.13 -5.80 8.04
N LEU A 225 -5.23 -5.11 8.31
CA LEU A 225 -5.54 -3.79 7.80
C LEU A 225 -5.39 -2.75 8.91
N LEU A 226 -4.52 -1.77 8.72
CA LEU A 226 -4.38 -0.60 9.58
C LEU A 226 -5.22 0.55 9.01
N LEU A 227 -6.15 1.06 9.81
CA LEU A 227 -6.94 2.27 9.55
C LEU A 227 -6.39 3.39 10.41
N ASP A 228 -5.49 4.20 9.84
CA ASP A 228 -4.90 5.34 10.56
C ASP A 228 -5.84 6.54 10.53
N GLU A 229 -5.94 7.25 11.65
CA GLU A 229 -6.82 8.42 11.87
C GLU A 229 -8.30 8.12 11.55
N ILE A 230 -8.84 6.99 12.08
CA ILE A 230 -10.21 6.51 11.79
C ILE A 230 -11.30 7.53 12.14
N THR A 231 -11.06 8.42 13.09
CA THR A 231 -12.00 9.47 13.51
C THR A 231 -12.18 10.61 12.50
N GLU A 232 -11.38 10.63 11.43
CA GLU A 232 -11.54 11.57 10.30
C GLU A 232 -12.51 11.04 9.24
N MET A 233 -12.97 9.79 9.40
CA MET A 233 -13.91 9.16 8.49
C MET A 233 -15.34 9.72 8.69
N ASP A 234 -16.07 9.94 7.60
CA ASP A 234 -17.48 10.32 7.62
C ASP A 234 -18.36 9.31 8.38
N PRO A 235 -19.37 9.77 9.15
CA PRO A 235 -20.26 8.89 9.92
C PRO A 235 -20.98 7.83 9.10
N GLY A 236 -21.32 8.11 7.83
CA GLY A 236 -21.95 7.14 6.93
C GLY A 236 -21.00 6.01 6.58
N LEU A 237 -19.74 6.35 6.31
CA LEU A 237 -18.69 5.39 6.02
C LEU A 237 -18.31 4.57 7.27
N GLN A 238 -18.31 5.18 8.47
CA GLN A 238 -18.15 4.46 9.74
C GLN A 238 -19.23 3.38 9.92
N ALA A 239 -20.49 3.66 9.57
CA ALA A 239 -21.57 2.69 9.64
C ALA A 239 -21.37 1.50 8.70
N LYS A 240 -20.87 1.76 7.48
CA LYS A 240 -20.56 0.71 6.51
C LYS A 240 -19.35 -0.13 6.97
N LEU A 241 -18.33 0.53 7.51
CA LEU A 241 -17.17 -0.14 8.10
C LEU A 241 -17.59 -1.08 9.24
N LEU A 242 -18.42 -0.60 10.17
CA LEU A 242 -18.93 -1.41 11.28
C LEU A 242 -19.60 -2.68 10.78
N ARG A 243 -20.48 -2.54 9.77
CA ARG A 243 -21.15 -3.68 9.15
C ARG A 243 -20.15 -4.69 8.57
N VAL A 244 -19.11 -4.21 7.86
CA VAL A 244 -18.05 -5.07 7.32
C VAL A 244 -17.29 -5.82 8.43
N LEU A 245 -17.01 -5.15 9.55
CA LEU A 245 -16.31 -5.76 10.69
C LEU A 245 -17.17 -6.84 11.39
N GLN A 246 -18.49 -6.60 11.54
CA GLN A 246 -19.42 -7.52 12.18
C GLN A 246 -19.74 -8.73 11.31
N GLU A 247 -20.07 -8.49 10.03
CA GLU A 247 -20.47 -9.54 9.10
C GLU A 247 -19.26 -10.29 8.52
N ARG A 248 -18.05 -9.72 8.59
CA ARG A 248 -16.83 -10.21 7.95
C ARG A 248 -17.01 -10.43 6.46
N GLU A 249 -17.71 -9.52 5.85
CA GLU A 249 -18.03 -9.56 4.42
C GLU A 249 -17.98 -8.16 3.85
N VAL A 250 -17.61 -8.05 2.56
CA VAL A 250 -17.59 -6.78 1.83
C VAL A 250 -18.29 -6.91 0.49
N GLU A 251 -18.98 -5.84 0.08
CA GLU A 251 -19.50 -5.67 -1.26
C GLU A 251 -18.78 -4.50 -1.93
N ARG A 252 -18.31 -4.70 -3.16
CA ARG A 252 -17.75 -3.60 -3.96
C ARG A 252 -18.83 -2.61 -4.36
N LEU A 253 -18.47 -1.35 -4.49
CA LEU A 253 -19.39 -0.34 -5.05
C LEU A 253 -19.86 -0.77 -6.44
N GLY A 254 -21.16 -0.68 -6.66
CA GLY A 254 -21.81 -1.11 -7.91
C GLY A 254 -22.01 -2.61 -8.04
N SER A 255 -21.67 -3.41 -7.02
CA SER A 255 -21.89 -4.85 -6.97
C SER A 255 -22.87 -5.23 -5.84
N ARG A 256 -23.54 -6.38 -6.01
CA ARG A 256 -24.27 -7.06 -4.94
C ARG A 256 -23.61 -8.38 -4.54
N LYS A 257 -22.40 -8.61 -5.09
CA LYS A 257 -21.64 -9.82 -4.77
C LYS A 257 -20.91 -9.62 -3.46
N THR A 258 -21.23 -10.44 -2.48
CA THR A 258 -20.57 -10.47 -1.19
C THR A 258 -19.25 -11.25 -1.28
N ILE A 259 -18.22 -10.73 -0.66
CA ILE A 259 -16.86 -11.31 -0.57
C ILE A 259 -16.58 -11.52 0.92
N SER A 260 -16.34 -12.76 1.33
CA SER A 260 -15.99 -13.08 2.71
C SER A 260 -14.58 -12.61 3.05
N LEU A 261 -14.40 -12.07 4.25
CA LEU A 261 -13.16 -11.47 4.73
C LEU A 261 -12.58 -12.24 5.92
N ASP A 262 -11.31 -12.56 5.82
CA ASP A 262 -10.47 -12.96 6.94
C ASP A 262 -9.37 -11.90 7.13
N VAL A 263 -9.73 -10.78 7.74
CA VAL A 263 -8.83 -9.63 7.94
C VAL A 263 -8.86 -9.21 9.40
N ARG A 264 -7.68 -9.08 10.02
CA ARG A 264 -7.55 -8.43 11.31
C ARG A 264 -7.50 -6.93 11.12
N VAL A 265 -8.26 -6.17 11.90
CA VAL A 265 -8.26 -4.71 11.83
C VAL A 265 -7.55 -4.11 13.04
N ILE A 266 -6.64 -3.17 12.78
CA ILE A 266 -6.07 -2.27 13.78
C ILE A 266 -6.45 -0.85 13.36
N ALA A 267 -6.96 -0.06 14.29
CA ALA A 267 -7.32 1.33 14.03
C ALA A 267 -6.52 2.27 14.93
N THR A 268 -6.22 3.47 14.43
CA THR A 268 -5.56 4.49 15.23
C THR A 268 -6.35 5.79 15.23
N THR A 269 -6.15 6.60 16.25
CA THR A 269 -6.68 7.96 16.32
C THR A 269 -5.81 8.86 17.18
N ASN A 270 -5.75 10.15 16.83
CA ASN A 270 -5.17 11.20 17.65
C ASN A 270 -6.21 11.94 18.51
N ARG A 271 -7.51 11.69 18.30
CA ARG A 271 -8.61 12.31 19.03
C ARG A 271 -8.97 11.54 20.30
N ASP A 272 -9.50 12.27 21.28
CA ASP A 272 -10.15 11.68 22.45
C ASP A 272 -11.48 11.05 22.00
N LEU A 273 -11.54 9.72 21.98
CA LEU A 273 -12.71 8.96 21.54
C LEU A 273 -13.97 9.31 22.32
N ARG A 274 -13.87 9.55 23.66
CA ARG A 274 -15.02 9.91 24.46
C ARG A 274 -15.62 11.26 24.04
N LYS A 275 -14.75 12.23 23.75
CA LYS A 275 -15.17 13.52 23.21
C LYS A 275 -15.69 13.42 21.81
N ALA A 276 -15.09 12.58 20.95
CA ALA A 276 -15.55 12.35 19.59
C ALA A 276 -16.95 11.74 19.57
N VAL A 277 -17.23 10.77 20.43
CA VAL A 277 -18.57 10.18 20.62
C VAL A 277 -19.56 11.21 21.16
N ALA A 278 -19.20 11.97 22.20
CA ALA A 278 -20.08 13.00 22.78
C ALA A 278 -20.46 14.11 21.77
N ASN A 279 -19.59 14.37 20.81
CA ASN A 279 -19.79 15.35 19.73
C ASN A 279 -20.41 14.73 18.46
N HIS A 280 -20.86 13.49 18.49
CA HIS A 280 -21.40 12.76 17.35
C HIS A 280 -20.47 12.66 16.13
N LEU A 281 -19.16 12.82 16.33
CA LEU A 281 -18.14 12.68 15.31
C LEU A 281 -17.68 11.22 15.13
N PHE A 282 -17.91 10.38 16.14
CA PHE A 282 -17.62 8.95 16.13
C PHE A 282 -18.77 8.18 16.79
N ARG A 283 -19.08 6.98 16.28
CA ARG A 283 -20.19 6.17 16.79
C ARG A 283 -19.77 5.46 18.07
N GLU A 284 -20.74 5.32 19.01
CA GLU A 284 -20.58 4.65 20.30
C GLU A 284 -20.73 3.12 20.21
N ASP A 285 -20.77 2.56 19.01
CA ASP A 285 -20.99 1.12 18.84
C ASP A 285 -19.83 0.32 19.46
N LYS A 286 -20.18 -0.66 20.30
CA LYS A 286 -19.21 -1.47 21.08
C LYS A 286 -18.17 -2.19 20.21
N ASP A 287 -18.47 -2.42 18.94
CA ASP A 287 -17.61 -3.13 18.00
C ASP A 287 -16.57 -2.20 17.30
N LEU A 288 -16.77 -0.87 17.36
CA LEU A 288 -15.75 0.13 17.01
C LEU A 288 -15.00 0.64 18.24
N ALA A 289 -15.57 0.48 19.44
CA ALA A 289 -14.89 0.71 20.72
C ALA A 289 -14.13 -0.57 21.12
N MET A 290 -13.09 -0.85 20.34
CA MET A 290 -12.24 -2.03 20.50
C MET A 290 -11.33 -1.96 21.70
#